data_9f5604a2b1713368dced711509cf28e4
#
_entry.id   9f5604a2b1713368dced711509cf28e4
#
_cell.length_a   1.000
_cell.length_b   1.000
_cell.length_c   1.000
_cell.angle_alpha   90.00
_cell.angle_beta   90.00
_cell.angle_gamma   90.00
#
_symmetry.space_group_name_H-M   'P 1'
#
loop_
_entity.id
_entity.type
_entity.pdbx_description
1 polymer ?
#
loop_
_entity_poly.entity_id
_entity_poly.type
_entity_poly.pdbx_seq_one_letter_code
_entity_poly.pdbx_strand_id
1 'polypeptide(L)'
;MMVESVLLLLAIISIYGLYQDNQQKEADIQTKQEEIAQLEENLIVQSSGNNTADIAKKTKFVNSAFADYLNYNTDNYRSRFEDMENYFSPSTIEQLSGAGRTEAPTISINSSTQNYKTYVNPLEDNSFVFVTDIHYQVEDNEPTVFKNVYLIHLSEEKGQYLIDQVDVFSGTPTNS
;
A
#
# COMPACT_ATOMS: atom_id res chain seq x y z
N MET A 1 76.99 3.10 17.41
CA MET A 1 76.74 2.37 16.15
C MET A 1 75.97 1.06 16.30
N MET A 2 76.34 0.10 17.18
CA MET A 2 75.56 -1.15 17.34
C MET A 2 74.08 -0.95 17.84
N VAL A 3 73.85 -0.05 18.77
CA VAL A 3 72.55 0.23 19.36
C VAL A 3 71.56 0.85 18.35
N GLU A 4 72.11 1.76 17.53
CA GLU A 4 71.31 2.43 16.47
C GLU A 4 70.85 1.45 15.37
N SER A 5 71.68 0.48 15.01
CA SER A 5 71.37 -0.55 14.02
C SER A 5 70.25 -1.51 14.54
N VAL A 6 70.26 -1.82 15.84
CA VAL A 6 69.18 -2.69 16.45
C VAL A 6 67.84 -1.98 16.53
N LEU A 7 67.83 -0.68 16.89
CA LEU A 7 66.66 0.15 16.92
C LEU A 7 66.04 0.31 15.54
N LEU A 8 66.85 0.46 14.52
CA LEU A 8 66.38 0.59 13.12
C LEU A 8 65.75 -0.72 12.60
N LEU A 9 66.35 -1.87 12.97
CA LEU A 9 65.79 -3.19 12.65
C LEU A 9 64.43 -3.47 13.33
N LEU A 10 64.30 -3.09 14.60
CA LEU A 10 63.04 -3.21 15.32
C LEU A 10 61.94 -2.30 14.72
N ALA A 11 62.28 -1.09 14.30
CA ALA A 11 61.35 -0.20 13.63
C ALA A 11 60.86 -0.75 12.29
N ILE A 12 61.73 -1.35 11.49
CA ILE A 12 61.35 -1.98 10.21
C ILE A 12 60.42 -3.16 10.42
N ILE A 13 60.69 -4.03 11.42
CA ILE A 13 59.82 -5.16 11.75
C ILE A 13 58.44 -4.68 12.22
N SER A 14 58.39 -3.61 13.02
CA SER A 14 57.11 -3.05 13.48
C SER A 14 56.29 -2.45 12.34
N ILE A 15 56.92 -1.73 11.42
CA ILE A 15 56.27 -1.15 10.24
C ILE A 15 55.72 -2.29 9.33
N TYR A 16 56.50 -3.33 9.13
CA TYR A 16 56.09 -4.48 8.31
C TYR A 16 54.88 -5.21 8.96
N GLY A 17 54.89 -5.41 10.27
CA GLY A 17 53.77 -5.99 11.01
C GLY A 17 52.50 -5.16 10.91
N LEU A 18 52.59 -3.84 11.06
CA LEU A 18 51.45 -2.92 10.87
C LEU A 18 50.95 -2.92 9.44
N TYR A 19 51.83 -3.03 8.46
CA TYR A 19 51.43 -3.10 7.05
C TYR A 19 50.66 -4.39 6.73
N GLN A 20 51.11 -5.55 7.25
CA GLN A 20 50.39 -6.79 7.10
C GLN A 20 49.04 -6.80 7.81
N ASP A 21 48.96 -6.27 9.03
CA ASP A 21 47.71 -6.16 9.79
C ASP A 21 46.71 -5.25 9.06
N ASN A 22 47.14 -4.18 8.42
CA ASN A 22 46.31 -3.28 7.64
C ASN A 22 45.78 -3.96 6.36
N GLN A 23 46.60 -4.71 5.63
CA GLN A 23 46.15 -5.49 4.47
C GLN A 23 45.13 -6.55 4.84
N GLN A 24 45.31 -7.20 5.98
CA GLN A 24 44.38 -8.22 6.45
C GLN A 24 43.03 -7.60 6.85
N LYS A 25 43.02 -6.44 7.47
CA LYS A 25 41.79 -5.67 7.78
C LYS A 25 41.10 -5.18 6.52
N GLU A 26 41.83 -4.73 5.50
CA GLU A 26 41.22 -4.33 4.22
C GLU A 26 40.52 -5.53 3.53
N ALA A 27 41.15 -6.71 3.54
CA ALA A 27 40.56 -7.92 2.99
C ALA A 27 39.31 -8.37 3.77
N ASP A 28 39.34 -8.29 5.11
CA ASP A 28 38.19 -8.59 5.97
C ASP A 28 37.04 -7.60 5.74
N ILE A 29 37.33 -6.31 5.56
CA ILE A 29 36.33 -5.29 5.23
C ILE A 29 35.67 -5.60 3.88
N GLN A 30 36.47 -5.93 2.88
CA GLN A 30 35.96 -6.26 1.54
C GLN A 30 35.04 -7.50 1.58
N THR A 31 35.47 -8.56 2.29
CA THR A 31 34.64 -9.78 2.46
C THR A 31 33.33 -9.48 3.14
N LYS A 32 33.34 -8.66 4.20
CA LYS A 32 32.10 -8.25 4.89
C LYS A 32 31.19 -7.39 4.04
N GLN A 33 31.75 -6.52 3.20
CA GLN A 33 30.96 -5.72 2.26
C GLN A 33 30.26 -6.58 1.20
N GLU A 34 30.97 -7.61 0.69
CA GLU A 34 30.37 -8.57 -0.25
C GLU A 34 29.26 -9.40 0.42
N GLU A 35 29.46 -9.82 1.68
CA GLU A 35 28.42 -10.55 2.46
C GLU A 35 27.20 -9.66 2.73
N ILE A 36 27.38 -8.40 3.07
CA ILE A 36 26.28 -7.44 3.24
C ILE A 36 25.52 -7.25 1.93
N ALA A 37 26.22 -7.05 0.81
CA ALA A 37 25.57 -6.89 -0.50
C ALA A 37 24.74 -8.13 -0.89
N GLN A 38 25.23 -9.35 -0.63
CA GLN A 38 24.49 -10.58 -0.87
C GLN A 38 23.26 -10.72 0.05
N LEU A 39 23.38 -10.32 1.31
CA LEU A 39 22.25 -10.34 2.26
C LEU A 39 21.19 -9.31 1.87
N GLU A 40 21.58 -8.11 1.43
CA GLU A 40 20.67 -7.09 0.92
C GLU A 40 19.94 -7.56 -0.34
N GLU A 41 20.63 -8.17 -1.30
CA GLU A 41 20.02 -8.71 -2.51
C GLU A 41 19.01 -9.84 -2.18
N ASN A 42 19.36 -10.75 -1.27
CA ASN A 42 18.47 -11.82 -0.83
C ASN A 42 17.24 -11.27 -0.10
N LEU A 43 17.38 -10.23 0.74
CA LEU A 43 16.27 -9.56 1.41
C LEU A 43 15.33 -8.89 0.40
N ILE A 44 15.86 -8.21 -0.61
CA ILE A 44 15.07 -7.58 -1.67
C ILE A 44 14.27 -8.62 -2.46
N VAL A 45 14.91 -9.72 -2.87
CA VAL A 45 14.25 -10.80 -3.62
C VAL A 45 13.17 -11.48 -2.79
N GLN A 46 13.42 -11.74 -1.50
CA GLN A 46 12.48 -12.40 -0.61
C GLN A 46 11.32 -11.48 -0.22
N SER A 47 11.57 -10.19 0.01
CA SER A 47 10.53 -9.20 0.32
C SER A 47 9.65 -8.88 -0.89
N SER A 48 10.22 -8.77 -2.09
CA SER A 48 9.43 -8.44 -3.29
C SER A 48 8.46 -9.53 -3.69
N GLY A 49 8.81 -10.81 -3.54
CA GLY A 49 7.91 -11.94 -3.83
C GLY A 49 6.71 -12.00 -2.88
N ASN A 50 6.95 -11.91 -1.58
CA ASN A 50 5.90 -11.91 -0.57
C ASN A 50 5.05 -10.63 -0.62
N ASN A 51 5.67 -9.48 -0.86
CA ASN A 51 4.99 -8.20 -0.96
C ASN A 51 4.05 -8.16 -2.18
N THR A 52 4.46 -8.71 -3.33
CA THR A 52 3.60 -8.75 -4.53
C THR A 52 2.35 -9.59 -4.32
N ALA A 53 2.44 -10.76 -3.65
CA ALA A 53 1.29 -11.61 -3.36
C ALA A 53 0.33 -10.96 -2.35
N ASP A 54 0.86 -10.29 -1.33
CA ASP A 54 0.08 -9.57 -0.34
C ASP A 54 -0.61 -8.34 -0.95
N ILE A 55 0.11 -7.56 -1.73
CA ILE A 55 -0.44 -6.43 -2.50
C ILE A 55 -1.59 -6.90 -3.40
N ALA A 56 -1.44 -8.00 -4.11
CA ALA A 56 -2.49 -8.54 -4.97
C ALA A 56 -3.75 -8.92 -4.18
N LYS A 57 -3.61 -9.51 -2.98
CA LYS A 57 -4.74 -9.82 -2.09
C LYS A 57 -5.43 -8.56 -1.61
N LYS A 58 -4.67 -7.57 -1.12
CA LYS A 58 -5.18 -6.28 -0.64
C LYS A 58 -5.89 -5.51 -1.75
N THR A 59 -5.30 -5.48 -2.95
CA THR A 59 -5.91 -4.86 -4.13
C THR A 59 -7.25 -5.52 -4.48
N LYS A 60 -7.29 -6.85 -4.49
CA LYS A 60 -8.54 -7.59 -4.73
C LYS A 60 -9.59 -7.29 -3.66
N PHE A 61 -9.19 -7.22 -2.39
CA PHE A 61 -10.05 -6.88 -1.27
C PHE A 61 -10.66 -5.48 -1.43
N VAL A 62 -9.84 -4.45 -1.73
CA VAL A 62 -10.28 -3.09 -2.01
C VAL A 62 -11.26 -3.05 -3.18
N ASN A 63 -10.96 -3.74 -4.29
CA ASN A 63 -11.84 -3.79 -5.45
C ASN A 63 -13.20 -4.40 -5.13
N SER A 64 -13.25 -5.50 -4.36
CA SER A 64 -14.51 -6.12 -3.93
C SER A 64 -15.31 -5.20 -3.03
N ALA A 65 -14.67 -4.59 -2.04
CA ALA A 65 -15.31 -3.66 -1.11
C ALA A 65 -15.99 -2.48 -1.83
N PHE A 66 -15.28 -1.87 -2.77
CA PHE A 66 -15.81 -0.73 -3.52
C PHE A 66 -16.82 -1.13 -4.59
N ALA A 67 -16.73 -2.35 -5.15
CA ALA A 67 -17.78 -2.87 -6.01
C ALA A 67 -19.09 -3.03 -5.25
N ASP A 68 -19.08 -3.62 -4.05
CA ASP A 68 -20.29 -3.80 -3.23
C ASP A 68 -20.83 -2.46 -2.71
N TYR A 69 -19.96 -1.52 -2.36
CA TYR A 69 -20.38 -0.20 -1.88
C TYR A 69 -21.00 0.67 -2.98
N LEU A 70 -20.44 0.69 -4.18
CA LEU A 70 -20.77 1.66 -5.23
C LEU A 70 -21.78 1.15 -6.27
N ASN A 71 -21.95 -0.20 -6.41
CA ASN A 71 -22.92 -0.78 -7.34
C ASN A 71 -24.19 -1.10 -6.58
N TYR A 72 -25.18 -0.24 -6.71
CA TYR A 72 -26.47 -0.40 -6.05
C TYR A 72 -27.61 0.22 -6.86
N ASN A 73 -28.81 -0.20 -6.54
CA ASN A 73 -30.04 0.38 -7.03
C ASN A 73 -31.02 0.63 -5.87
N THR A 74 -32.24 1.05 -6.17
CA THR A 74 -33.28 1.31 -5.17
C THR A 74 -33.56 0.09 -4.30
N ASP A 75 -33.53 -1.13 -4.86
CA ASP A 75 -33.94 -2.36 -4.15
C ASP A 75 -32.88 -2.78 -3.12
N ASN A 76 -31.58 -2.64 -3.45
CA ASN A 76 -30.49 -3.02 -2.55
C ASN A 76 -29.83 -1.82 -1.85
N TYR A 77 -30.42 -0.64 -1.94
CA TYR A 77 -29.86 0.59 -1.35
C TYR A 77 -29.52 0.46 0.13
N ARG A 78 -30.36 -0.22 0.90
CA ARG A 78 -30.13 -0.43 2.34
C ARG A 78 -29.20 -1.60 2.63
N SER A 79 -29.43 -2.74 1.98
CA SER A 79 -28.66 -3.96 2.27
C SER A 79 -27.18 -3.82 1.92
N ARG A 80 -26.80 -2.90 1.00
CA ARG A 80 -25.40 -2.63 0.71
C ARG A 80 -24.60 -2.21 1.94
N PHE A 81 -25.21 -1.53 2.92
CA PHE A 81 -24.54 -1.14 4.15
C PHE A 81 -24.31 -2.31 5.11
N GLU A 82 -25.13 -3.35 5.03
CA GLU A 82 -24.90 -4.62 5.73
C GLU A 82 -23.74 -5.39 5.06
N ASP A 83 -23.69 -5.41 3.73
CA ASP A 83 -22.61 -6.04 2.98
C ASP A 83 -21.26 -5.35 3.24
N MET A 84 -21.25 -4.02 3.46
CA MET A 84 -20.05 -3.26 3.84
C MET A 84 -19.40 -3.72 5.15
N GLU A 85 -20.16 -4.33 6.08
CA GLU A 85 -19.62 -4.84 7.35
C GLU A 85 -18.56 -5.94 7.15
N ASN A 86 -18.50 -6.57 5.97
CA ASN A 86 -17.49 -7.53 5.61
C ASN A 86 -16.13 -6.89 5.25
N TYR A 87 -16.11 -5.59 4.95
CA TYR A 87 -14.95 -4.90 4.38
C TYR A 87 -14.52 -3.67 5.16
N PHE A 88 -15.46 -2.93 5.75
CA PHE A 88 -15.22 -1.63 6.34
C PHE A 88 -15.36 -1.65 7.85
N SER A 89 -14.58 -0.83 8.54
CA SER A 89 -14.76 -0.62 9.96
C SER A 89 -16.10 0.09 10.24
N PRO A 90 -16.68 -0.08 11.43
CA PRO A 90 -17.95 0.60 11.78
C PRO A 90 -17.88 2.12 11.62
N SER A 91 -16.74 2.74 11.97
CA SER A 91 -16.53 4.19 11.82
C SER A 91 -16.50 4.62 10.36
N THR A 92 -15.88 3.83 9.49
CA THR A 92 -15.84 4.10 8.04
C THR A 92 -17.21 3.93 7.40
N ILE A 93 -17.99 2.92 7.83
CA ILE A 93 -19.38 2.74 7.37
C ILE A 93 -20.21 3.96 7.78
N GLU A 94 -20.09 4.44 9.00
CA GLU A 94 -20.81 5.63 9.48
C GLU A 94 -20.44 6.86 8.65
N GLN A 95 -19.16 7.07 8.38
CA GLN A 95 -18.67 8.16 7.55
C GLN A 95 -19.23 8.11 6.12
N LEU A 96 -19.16 6.93 5.46
CA LEU A 96 -19.58 6.76 4.07
C LEU A 96 -21.09 6.74 3.89
N SER A 97 -21.83 6.28 4.88
CA SER A 97 -23.29 6.18 4.81
C SER A 97 -24.00 7.51 5.09
N GLY A 98 -23.40 8.39 5.90
CA GLY A 98 -24.02 9.67 6.28
C GLY A 98 -25.47 9.49 6.70
N ALA A 99 -26.36 10.36 6.20
CA ALA A 99 -27.81 10.28 6.43
C ALA A 99 -28.50 9.18 5.61
N GLY A 100 -27.83 8.59 4.61
CA GLY A 100 -28.41 7.62 3.67
C GLY A 100 -28.75 6.25 4.27
N ARG A 101 -28.25 5.93 5.49
CA ARG A 101 -28.47 4.63 6.14
C ARG A 101 -29.90 4.47 6.66
N THR A 102 -30.60 5.55 6.94
CA THR A 102 -31.89 5.52 7.61
C THR A 102 -33.09 5.43 6.68
N GLU A 103 -32.97 6.00 5.48
CA GLU A 103 -34.10 6.08 4.53
C GLU A 103 -33.68 5.58 3.14
N ALA A 104 -34.48 4.67 2.58
CA ALA A 104 -34.32 4.29 1.18
C ALA A 104 -34.89 5.39 0.29
N PRO A 105 -34.32 5.63 -0.90
CA PRO A 105 -34.87 6.58 -1.86
C PRO A 105 -36.29 6.15 -2.28
N THR A 106 -37.15 7.15 -2.43
CA THR A 106 -38.54 6.93 -2.89
C THR A 106 -38.67 6.95 -4.42
N ILE A 107 -37.60 7.35 -5.10
CA ILE A 107 -37.47 7.38 -6.56
C ILE A 107 -36.51 6.29 -7.01
N SER A 108 -36.65 5.83 -8.26
CA SER A 108 -35.72 4.84 -8.81
C SER A 108 -34.34 5.44 -8.97
N ILE A 109 -33.34 4.77 -8.41
CA ILE A 109 -31.93 5.12 -8.60
C ILE A 109 -31.13 3.89 -9.01
N ASN A 110 -30.07 4.13 -9.78
CA ASN A 110 -29.09 3.11 -10.12
C ASN A 110 -27.70 3.74 -10.11
N SER A 111 -26.77 3.09 -9.43
CA SER A 111 -25.35 3.47 -9.36
C SER A 111 -24.49 2.31 -9.80
N SER A 112 -23.56 2.55 -10.70
CA SER A 112 -22.61 1.55 -11.16
C SER A 112 -21.22 2.14 -11.38
N THR A 113 -20.19 1.36 -11.07
CA THR A 113 -18.80 1.73 -11.30
C THR A 113 -18.32 1.22 -12.64
N GLN A 114 -17.57 2.05 -13.34
CA GLN A 114 -16.89 1.69 -14.58
C GLN A 114 -15.45 2.21 -14.56
N ASN A 115 -14.59 1.59 -15.37
CA ASN A 115 -13.20 2.06 -15.57
C ASN A 115 -12.41 2.26 -14.27
N TYR A 116 -12.66 1.43 -13.26
CA TYR A 116 -11.93 1.57 -12.00
C TYR A 116 -10.48 1.07 -12.10
N LYS A 117 -9.60 1.72 -11.33
CA LYS A 117 -8.20 1.35 -11.15
C LYS A 117 -7.79 1.51 -9.69
N THR A 118 -7.03 0.55 -9.21
CA THR A 118 -6.47 0.59 -7.86
C THR A 118 -4.96 0.69 -7.94
N TYR A 119 -4.42 1.67 -7.25
CA TYR A 119 -2.98 1.91 -7.14
C TYR A 119 -2.57 1.74 -5.69
N VAL A 120 -1.37 1.18 -5.47
CA VAL A 120 -0.74 1.14 -4.16
C VAL A 120 -0.03 2.46 -3.93
N ASN A 121 -0.16 3.03 -2.74
CA ASN A 121 0.67 4.16 -2.34
C ASN A 121 2.05 3.64 -1.93
N PRO A 122 3.13 3.94 -2.67
CA PRO A 122 4.46 3.42 -2.35
C PRO A 122 5.11 4.08 -1.13
N LEU A 123 4.51 5.17 -0.63
CA LEU A 123 5.06 5.95 0.49
C LEU A 123 4.43 5.58 1.84
N GLU A 124 3.37 4.79 1.82
CA GLU A 124 2.60 4.47 3.02
C GLU A 124 2.09 3.02 2.95
N ASP A 125 2.49 2.22 3.91
CA ASP A 125 2.06 0.83 4.00
C ASP A 125 0.54 0.72 4.15
N ASN A 126 -0.05 -0.27 3.49
CA ASN A 126 -1.49 -0.53 3.51
C ASN A 126 -2.37 0.60 2.96
N SER A 127 -1.78 1.57 2.25
CA SER A 127 -2.50 2.69 1.64
C SER A 127 -2.71 2.46 0.14
N PHE A 128 -3.94 2.76 -0.31
CA PHE A 128 -4.36 2.55 -1.70
C PHE A 128 -5.10 3.76 -2.24
N VAL A 129 -5.01 3.94 -3.55
CA VAL A 129 -5.81 4.93 -4.29
C VAL A 129 -6.72 4.18 -5.24
N PHE A 130 -8.03 4.29 -5.04
CA PHE A 130 -9.04 3.74 -5.94
C PHE A 130 -9.66 4.87 -6.75
N VAL A 131 -9.59 4.76 -8.07
CA VAL A 131 -10.14 5.74 -9.01
C VAL A 131 -11.22 5.06 -9.84
N THR A 132 -12.38 5.70 -9.97
CA THR A 132 -13.49 5.12 -10.73
C THR A 132 -14.37 6.20 -11.34
N ASP A 133 -15.03 5.84 -12.44
CA ASP A 133 -16.15 6.58 -13.00
C ASP A 133 -17.45 5.95 -12.44
N ILE A 134 -18.25 6.75 -11.75
CA ILE A 134 -19.56 6.35 -11.19
C ILE A 134 -20.64 6.85 -12.14
N HIS A 135 -21.40 5.94 -12.70
CA HIS A 135 -22.58 6.23 -13.51
C HIS A 135 -23.79 6.21 -12.58
N TYR A 136 -24.33 7.37 -12.30
CA TYR A 136 -25.49 7.54 -11.42
C TYR A 136 -26.70 7.97 -12.22
N GLN A 137 -27.76 7.16 -12.17
CA GLN A 137 -29.00 7.37 -12.90
C GLN A 137 -30.15 7.55 -11.91
N VAL A 138 -31.01 8.49 -12.20
CA VAL A 138 -32.24 8.77 -11.45
C VAL A 138 -33.42 8.60 -12.42
N GLU A 139 -34.33 7.67 -12.11
CA GLU A 139 -35.46 7.28 -12.95
C GLU A 139 -34.98 6.90 -14.37
N ASP A 140 -35.66 7.32 -15.42
CA ASP A 140 -35.32 7.05 -16.81
C ASP A 140 -34.41 8.13 -17.44
N ASN A 141 -33.80 9.00 -16.62
CA ASN A 141 -32.92 10.04 -17.13
C ASN A 141 -31.57 9.46 -17.60
N GLU A 142 -30.87 10.23 -18.44
CA GLU A 142 -29.50 9.91 -18.81
C GLU A 142 -28.61 9.85 -17.58
N PRO A 143 -27.71 8.84 -17.46
CA PRO A 143 -26.79 8.76 -16.34
C PRO A 143 -25.84 9.95 -16.24
N THR A 144 -25.68 10.48 -15.07
CA THR A 144 -24.61 11.45 -14.76
C THR A 144 -23.36 10.70 -14.36
N VAL A 145 -22.22 11.08 -14.96
CA VAL A 145 -20.92 10.44 -14.67
C VAL A 145 -20.11 11.31 -13.73
N PHE A 146 -19.68 10.72 -12.63
CA PHE A 146 -18.80 11.33 -11.64
C PHE A 146 -17.48 10.58 -11.61
N LYS A 147 -16.37 11.29 -11.72
CA LYS A 147 -15.05 10.70 -11.47
C LYS A 147 -14.69 10.89 -10.00
N ASN A 148 -14.54 9.80 -9.29
CA ASN A 148 -14.17 9.81 -7.88
C ASN A 148 -12.80 9.19 -7.66
N VAL A 149 -12.09 9.74 -6.67
CA VAL A 149 -10.83 9.23 -6.16
C VAL A 149 -11.01 8.97 -4.67
N TYR A 150 -10.64 7.79 -4.23
CA TYR A 150 -10.70 7.40 -2.84
C TYR A 150 -9.28 7.10 -2.36
N LEU A 151 -8.83 7.76 -1.31
CA LEU A 151 -7.64 7.36 -0.56
C LEU A 151 -8.10 6.41 0.54
N ILE A 152 -7.46 5.24 0.61
CA ILE A 152 -7.93 4.12 1.41
C ILE A 152 -6.77 3.66 2.27
N HIS A 153 -7.03 3.45 3.56
CA HIS A 153 -6.12 2.76 4.45
C HIS A 153 -6.74 1.43 4.90
N LEU A 154 -5.90 0.38 4.94
CA LEU A 154 -6.27 -0.95 5.43
C LEU A 154 -5.61 -1.21 6.77
N SER A 155 -6.39 -1.67 7.73
CA SER A 155 -5.88 -2.35 8.92
C SER A 155 -6.01 -3.86 8.78
N GLU A 156 -5.28 -4.58 9.61
CA GLU A 156 -5.40 -6.03 9.72
C GLU A 156 -5.73 -6.40 11.16
N GLU A 157 -6.89 -7.00 11.39
CA GLU A 157 -7.32 -7.51 12.68
C GLU A 157 -7.54 -9.02 12.60
N LYS A 158 -6.82 -9.79 13.44
CA LYS A 158 -6.96 -11.27 13.53
C LYS A 158 -6.81 -11.99 12.19
N GLY A 159 -5.96 -11.47 11.28
CA GLY A 159 -5.73 -12.04 9.96
C GLY A 159 -6.81 -11.67 8.92
N GLN A 160 -7.67 -10.70 9.21
CA GLN A 160 -8.66 -10.15 8.28
C GLN A 160 -8.35 -8.68 8.00
N TYR A 161 -8.45 -8.29 6.73
CA TYR A 161 -8.33 -6.89 6.34
C TYR A 161 -9.63 -6.15 6.62
N LEU A 162 -9.51 -4.89 7.05
CA LEU A 162 -10.59 -3.94 7.16
C LEU A 162 -10.16 -2.61 6.56
N ILE A 163 -11.06 -1.95 5.84
CA ILE A 163 -10.90 -0.55 5.43
C ILE A 163 -11.29 0.31 6.62
N ASP A 164 -10.32 0.91 7.28
CA ASP A 164 -10.52 1.69 8.50
C ASP A 164 -10.51 3.20 8.27
N GLN A 165 -10.03 3.66 7.10
CA GLN A 165 -10.10 5.05 6.68
C GLN A 165 -10.35 5.18 5.18
N VAL A 166 -11.20 6.14 4.82
CA VAL A 166 -11.48 6.51 3.43
C VAL A 166 -11.62 8.03 3.32
N ASP A 167 -10.77 8.65 2.52
CA ASP A 167 -10.92 10.04 2.10
C ASP A 167 -11.45 10.09 0.67
N VAL A 168 -12.52 10.86 0.45
CA VAL A 168 -13.23 10.91 -0.84
C VAL A 168 -13.01 12.26 -1.52
N PHE A 169 -12.50 12.20 -2.74
CA PHE A 169 -12.35 13.37 -3.62
C PHE A 169 -13.27 13.17 -4.83
N SER A 170 -14.36 13.91 -4.84
CA SER A 170 -15.32 13.87 -5.95
C SER A 170 -14.94 14.89 -7.01
N GLY A 171 -14.84 14.45 -8.26
CA GLY A 171 -14.72 15.34 -9.40
C GLY A 171 -16.04 16.05 -9.72
N THR A 172 -15.98 17.12 -10.49
CA THR A 172 -17.18 17.75 -11.07
C THR A 172 -17.83 16.76 -12.07
N PRO A 173 -19.18 16.73 -12.15
CA PRO A 173 -19.86 15.93 -13.17
C PRO A 173 -19.34 16.28 -14.55
N THR A 174 -18.96 15.27 -15.32
CA THR A 174 -18.67 15.43 -16.75
C THR A 174 -19.95 15.20 -17.50
N ASN A 175 -20.61 16.27 -17.92
CA ASN A 175 -21.65 16.17 -18.91
C ASN A 175 -20.99 15.83 -20.26
N SER A 176 -21.26 14.65 -20.77
CA SER A 176 -20.89 14.23 -22.13
C SER A 176 -21.83 14.83 -23.14
#